data_d6b6172e7a413e157ba9de3a4a979da4
#
_entry.id   d6b6172e7a413e157ba9de3a4a979da4
#
_cell.length_a   1.000
_cell.length_b   1.000
_cell.length_c   1.000
_cell.angle_alpha   90.00
_cell.angle_beta   90.00
_cell.angle_gamma   90.00
#
_symmetry.space_group_name_H-M   'P 1'
#
loop_
_entity.id
_entity.type
_entity.pdbx_description
1 polymer ?
#
loop_
_entity_poly.entity_id
_entity_poly.type
_entity_poly.pdbx_seq_one_letter_code
_entity_poly.pdbx_strand_id
1 'polypeptide(L)'
;MLSPENVIEQVSTNTAAATRRTRSDRPIAWWLLACCALIFAMVVLGGVTRLTGSGLSMVNWKPVSGVLPPLSQAAWEREFEHYRQTPEYSYVNKGMTLDAFKGIFWFEYAHRLLGRLIGVVFLIPFVYFLLRRRFEPSLVPKLVSMFILGGMQGLLGWYMVKSGLVDDPHVSQYRLAAHLGLAILIYAFMLWTALEILHRAQSAGPGARSRLASPTTILAVAVFITMMSGAFVAGLKAGFTYNTFPLMAGKLVPDGMWSVSPAYLNFFENVTTVQFTHRVLAMATFFAIIALWFGARRMGLTRSQRLWLHATALAAVVQVALGISTLVLRVPISLAALHQAGAMVLLTVLMGLAYETRRADGHILR
;
A
#
# COMPACT_ATOMS: atom_id res chain seq x y z
N MET A 1 32.05 -43.46 11.10
CA MET A 1 32.08 -42.80 9.78
C MET A 1 31.00 -43.45 8.93
N LEU A 2 30.06 -42.65 8.42
CA LEU A 2 29.03 -43.14 7.51
C LEU A 2 29.70 -43.48 6.15
N SER A 3 29.24 -44.54 5.48
CA SER A 3 29.74 -44.87 4.15
C SER A 3 29.36 -43.79 3.15
N PRO A 4 30.13 -43.60 2.05
CA PRO A 4 29.77 -42.61 1.01
C PRO A 4 28.35 -42.79 0.42
N GLU A 5 27.90 -44.04 0.31
CA GLU A 5 26.54 -44.39 -0.17
C GLU A 5 25.45 -43.89 0.78
N ASN A 6 25.63 -44.05 2.09
CA ASN A 6 24.69 -43.54 3.11
C ASN A 6 24.61 -42.02 3.11
N VAL A 7 25.70 -41.30 2.80
CA VAL A 7 25.71 -39.85 2.69
C VAL A 7 24.96 -39.40 1.44
N ILE A 8 25.13 -40.10 0.30
CA ILE A 8 24.41 -39.75 -0.96
C ILE A 8 22.91 -40.02 -0.80
N GLU A 9 22.52 -41.13 -0.17
CA GLU A 9 21.10 -41.45 0.08
C GLU A 9 20.45 -40.47 1.05
N GLN A 10 21.14 -40.04 2.10
CA GLN A 10 20.66 -39.04 3.03
C GLN A 10 20.53 -37.66 2.40
N VAL A 11 21.43 -37.27 1.50
CA VAL A 11 21.35 -36.02 0.74
C VAL A 11 20.19 -36.08 -0.25
N SER A 12 20.00 -37.19 -0.96
CA SER A 12 18.91 -37.40 -1.92
C SER A 12 17.53 -37.38 -1.25
N THR A 13 17.38 -38.07 -0.11
CA THR A 13 16.12 -38.09 0.66
C THR A 13 15.79 -36.74 1.26
N ASN A 14 16.78 -36.00 1.79
CA ASN A 14 16.60 -34.65 2.30
C ASN A 14 16.21 -33.64 1.20
N THR A 15 16.83 -33.77 0.02
CA THR A 15 16.51 -32.93 -1.14
C THR A 15 15.10 -33.20 -1.67
N ALA A 16 14.71 -34.48 -1.76
CA ALA A 16 13.34 -34.87 -2.18
C ALA A 16 12.27 -34.43 -1.17
N ALA A 17 12.56 -34.56 0.14
CA ALA A 17 11.66 -34.08 1.21
C ALA A 17 11.53 -32.55 1.20
N ALA A 18 12.63 -31.82 1.02
CA ALA A 18 12.62 -30.37 0.88
C ALA A 18 11.80 -29.92 -0.36
N THR A 19 12.01 -30.56 -1.51
CA THR A 19 11.27 -30.25 -2.75
C THR A 19 9.78 -30.57 -2.62
N ARG A 20 9.40 -31.66 -1.95
CA ARG A 20 8.02 -32.05 -1.70
C ARG A 20 7.33 -31.07 -0.73
N ARG A 21 8.04 -30.59 0.28
CA ARG A 21 7.55 -29.61 1.28
C ARG A 21 7.28 -28.25 0.63
N THR A 22 8.19 -27.75 -0.19
CA THR A 22 8.03 -26.46 -0.88
C THR A 22 6.91 -26.46 -1.89
N ARG A 23 6.63 -27.61 -2.56
CA ARG A 23 5.46 -27.75 -3.44
C ARG A 23 4.15 -27.72 -2.65
N SER A 24 4.18 -28.15 -1.39
CA SER A 24 3.04 -28.14 -0.47
C SER A 24 2.69 -26.73 0.06
N ASP A 25 3.66 -25.80 0.11
CA ASP A 25 3.47 -24.47 0.68
C ASP A 25 3.04 -23.40 -0.34
N ARG A 26 3.16 -23.67 -1.65
CA ARG A 26 2.74 -22.77 -2.72
C ARG A 26 1.31 -22.23 -2.58
N PRO A 27 0.29 -23.04 -2.20
CA PRO A 27 -1.07 -22.53 -1.99
C PRO A 27 -1.14 -21.43 -0.94
N ILE A 28 -0.31 -21.51 0.12
CA ILE A 28 -0.24 -20.49 1.18
C ILE A 28 0.32 -19.18 0.61
N ALA A 29 1.39 -19.25 -0.20
CA ALA A 29 1.97 -18.09 -0.84
C ALA A 29 0.98 -17.43 -1.82
N TRP A 30 0.29 -18.21 -2.65
CA TRP A 30 -0.72 -17.70 -3.59
C TRP A 30 -1.91 -17.06 -2.88
N TRP A 31 -2.35 -17.63 -1.76
CA TRP A 31 -3.37 -17.03 -0.90
C TRP A 31 -2.91 -15.66 -0.36
N LEU A 32 -1.69 -15.54 0.17
CA LEU A 32 -1.15 -14.25 0.62
C LEU A 32 -1.02 -13.24 -0.53
N LEU A 33 -0.60 -13.67 -1.73
CA LEU A 33 -0.56 -12.81 -2.91
C LEU A 33 -1.95 -12.36 -3.35
N ALA A 34 -2.97 -13.22 -3.26
CA ALA A 34 -4.36 -12.82 -3.50
C ALA A 34 -4.81 -11.77 -2.48
N CYS A 35 -4.47 -11.91 -1.20
CA CYS A 35 -4.71 -10.88 -0.19
C CYS A 35 -3.97 -9.57 -0.54
N CYS A 36 -2.71 -9.63 -1.00
CA CYS A 36 -1.98 -8.47 -1.49
C CYS A 36 -2.70 -7.77 -2.65
N ALA A 37 -3.21 -8.52 -3.63
CA ALA A 37 -3.97 -7.96 -4.74
C ALA A 37 -5.25 -7.26 -4.28
N LEU A 38 -5.96 -7.83 -3.31
CA LEU A 38 -7.14 -7.20 -2.71
C LEU A 38 -6.79 -5.95 -1.90
N ILE A 39 -5.68 -5.94 -1.15
CA ILE A 39 -5.20 -4.74 -0.43
C ILE A 39 -4.77 -3.66 -1.43
N PHE A 40 -4.10 -4.03 -2.52
CA PHE A 40 -3.78 -3.09 -3.60
C PHE A 40 -5.04 -2.44 -4.18
N ALA A 41 -6.04 -3.25 -4.52
CA ALA A 41 -7.34 -2.76 -5.00
C ALA A 41 -8.04 -1.87 -3.96
N MET A 42 -7.94 -2.24 -2.67
CA MET A 42 -8.48 -1.46 -1.54
C MET A 42 -7.81 -0.08 -1.44
N VAL A 43 -6.49 -0.01 -1.57
CA VAL A 43 -5.76 1.28 -1.52
C VAL A 43 -6.21 2.18 -2.67
N VAL A 44 -6.35 1.65 -3.89
CA VAL A 44 -6.83 2.41 -5.05
C VAL A 44 -8.27 2.87 -4.84
N LEU A 45 -9.16 1.97 -4.43
CA LEU A 45 -10.57 2.28 -4.19
C LEU A 45 -10.74 3.31 -3.07
N GLY A 46 -9.95 3.21 -1.99
CA GLY A 46 -9.93 4.20 -0.90
C GLY A 46 -9.51 5.58 -1.39
N GLY A 47 -8.53 5.65 -2.30
CA GLY A 47 -8.14 6.89 -2.97
C GLY A 47 -9.27 7.49 -3.80
N VAL A 48 -9.96 6.68 -4.60
CA VAL A 48 -11.13 7.11 -5.40
C VAL A 48 -12.26 7.58 -4.48
N THR A 49 -12.59 6.82 -3.43
CA THR A 49 -13.61 7.18 -2.42
C THR A 49 -13.32 8.56 -1.82
N ARG A 50 -12.05 8.85 -1.53
CA ARG A 50 -11.64 10.15 -1.02
C ARG A 50 -11.71 11.26 -2.08
N LEU A 51 -11.22 11.00 -3.30
CA LEU A 51 -11.21 11.98 -4.40
C LEU A 51 -12.62 12.37 -4.85
N THR A 52 -13.60 11.48 -4.71
CA THR A 52 -15.01 11.72 -5.00
C THR A 52 -15.79 12.32 -3.82
N GLY A 53 -15.13 12.57 -2.68
CA GLY A 53 -15.82 13.08 -1.48
C GLY A 53 -16.83 12.08 -0.90
N SER A 54 -16.62 10.78 -1.09
CA SER A 54 -17.61 9.74 -0.74
C SER A 54 -17.42 9.14 0.66
N GLY A 55 -16.33 9.49 1.35
CA GLY A 55 -15.89 8.74 2.55
C GLY A 55 -16.69 8.97 3.84
N LEU A 56 -17.72 9.83 3.82
CA LEU A 56 -18.59 10.14 4.95
C LEU A 56 -20.08 9.95 4.62
N SER A 57 -20.40 9.27 3.51
CA SER A 57 -21.78 9.06 3.04
C SER A 57 -22.55 8.01 3.85
N MET A 58 -21.84 7.05 4.47
CA MET A 58 -22.44 5.98 5.29
C MET A 58 -22.31 6.28 6.78
N VAL A 59 -23.32 6.89 7.36
CA VAL A 59 -23.33 7.35 8.78
C VAL A 59 -23.30 6.19 9.76
N ASN A 60 -24.07 5.13 9.48
CA ASN A 60 -24.22 4.02 10.38
C ASN A 60 -23.08 2.99 10.23
N TRP A 61 -22.43 2.68 11.35
CA TRP A 61 -21.47 1.59 11.41
C TRP A 61 -22.21 0.25 11.63
N LYS A 62 -22.35 -0.50 10.53
CA LYS A 62 -22.99 -1.82 10.53
C LYS A 62 -21.96 -2.87 10.07
N PRO A 63 -21.07 -3.39 10.94
CA PRO A 63 -19.96 -4.25 10.51
C PRO A 63 -20.42 -5.56 9.88
N VAL A 64 -21.51 -6.16 10.37
CA VAL A 64 -22.07 -7.42 9.88
C VAL A 64 -23.29 -7.18 8.98
N SER A 65 -24.32 -6.48 9.45
CA SER A 65 -25.57 -6.25 8.70
C SER A 65 -25.43 -5.30 7.50
N GLY A 66 -24.37 -4.49 7.45
CA GLY A 66 -24.11 -3.55 6.34
C GLY A 66 -23.50 -4.21 5.09
N VAL A 67 -23.64 -5.52 4.90
CA VAL A 67 -23.24 -6.24 3.67
C VAL A 67 -24.29 -6.06 2.56
N LEU A 68 -25.55 -5.85 2.91
CA LEU A 68 -26.60 -5.59 1.93
C LEU A 68 -26.79 -4.08 1.74
N PRO A 69 -26.80 -3.57 0.48
CA PRO A 69 -27.10 -2.18 0.22
C PRO A 69 -28.61 -1.92 0.40
N PRO A 70 -29.07 -0.66 0.41
CA PRO A 70 -30.49 -0.35 0.37
C PRO A 70 -31.13 -0.95 -0.88
N LEU A 71 -32.16 -1.82 -0.70
CA LEU A 71 -32.80 -2.56 -1.80
C LEU A 71 -34.15 -1.96 -2.23
N SER A 72 -34.69 -0.99 -1.49
CA SER A 72 -35.97 -0.33 -1.82
C SER A 72 -35.81 1.19 -1.78
N GLN A 73 -36.72 1.87 -2.46
CA GLN A 73 -36.77 3.34 -2.45
C GLN A 73 -36.85 3.89 -1.02
N ALA A 74 -37.73 3.33 -0.18
CA ALA A 74 -37.85 3.73 1.20
C ALA A 74 -36.58 3.47 2.05
N ALA A 75 -35.77 2.45 1.69
CA ALA A 75 -34.48 2.21 2.33
C ALA A 75 -33.43 3.28 1.92
N TRP A 76 -33.42 3.67 0.64
CA TRP A 76 -32.57 4.75 0.15
C TRP A 76 -32.90 6.10 0.79
N GLU A 77 -34.18 6.42 0.90
CA GLU A 77 -34.65 7.65 1.54
C GLU A 77 -34.23 7.72 3.02
N ARG A 78 -34.33 6.60 3.76
CA ARG A 78 -33.85 6.53 5.17
C ARG A 78 -32.34 6.75 5.28
N GLU A 79 -31.52 6.12 4.45
CA GLU A 79 -30.06 6.31 4.51
C GLU A 79 -29.70 7.77 4.10
N PHE A 80 -30.39 8.35 3.14
CA PHE A 80 -30.21 9.74 2.76
C PHE A 80 -30.64 10.71 3.87
N GLU A 81 -31.73 10.43 4.59
CA GLU A 81 -32.15 11.26 5.72
C GLU A 81 -31.13 11.21 6.87
N HIS A 82 -30.52 10.05 7.15
CA HIS A 82 -29.41 9.97 8.11
C HIS A 82 -28.22 10.82 7.64
N TYR A 83 -27.90 10.80 6.34
CA TYR A 83 -26.80 11.60 5.78
C TYR A 83 -27.09 13.10 5.87
N ARG A 84 -28.35 13.53 5.64
CA ARG A 84 -28.75 14.93 5.75
C ARG A 84 -28.55 15.56 7.13
N GLN A 85 -28.46 14.72 8.17
CA GLN A 85 -28.19 15.15 9.56
C GLN A 85 -26.69 15.31 9.85
N THR A 86 -25.82 15.04 8.88
CA THR A 86 -24.36 15.13 9.08
C THR A 86 -23.82 16.54 8.79
N PRO A 87 -22.67 16.90 9.43
CA PRO A 87 -21.94 18.12 9.09
C PRO A 87 -21.54 18.18 7.60
N GLU A 88 -21.18 17.04 6.99
CA GLU A 88 -20.79 16.98 5.58
C GLU A 88 -21.94 17.44 4.66
N TYR A 89 -23.17 16.97 4.91
CA TYR A 89 -24.31 17.46 4.14
C TYR A 89 -24.51 18.96 4.35
N SER A 90 -24.46 19.42 5.58
CA SER A 90 -24.78 20.81 5.93
C SER A 90 -23.77 21.81 5.39
N TYR A 91 -22.46 21.47 5.42
CA TYR A 91 -21.38 22.39 5.03
C TYR A 91 -20.88 22.17 3.59
N VAL A 92 -20.93 20.94 3.06
CA VAL A 92 -20.30 20.59 1.78
C VAL A 92 -21.34 20.26 0.72
N ASN A 93 -22.35 19.47 1.05
CA ASN A 93 -23.29 18.88 0.07
C ASN A 93 -24.73 19.36 0.25
N LYS A 94 -24.92 20.57 0.82
CA LYS A 94 -26.27 21.13 1.03
C LYS A 94 -27.04 21.24 -0.27
N GLY A 95 -28.26 20.65 -0.30
CA GLY A 95 -29.09 20.63 -1.49
C GLY A 95 -28.84 19.45 -2.42
N MET A 96 -27.94 18.51 -2.06
CA MET A 96 -27.72 17.29 -2.82
C MET A 96 -29.03 16.50 -3.01
N THR A 97 -29.22 15.95 -4.20
CA THR A 97 -30.36 15.08 -4.51
C THR A 97 -30.10 13.64 -4.05
N LEU A 98 -31.17 12.84 -3.92
CA LEU A 98 -31.06 11.42 -3.61
C LEU A 98 -30.18 10.66 -4.63
N ASP A 99 -30.28 10.99 -5.92
CA ASP A 99 -29.48 10.31 -6.95
C ASP A 99 -27.99 10.68 -6.87
N ALA A 100 -27.67 11.93 -6.57
CA ALA A 100 -26.30 12.34 -6.29
C ALA A 100 -25.75 11.65 -5.03
N PHE A 101 -26.56 11.51 -3.98
CA PHE A 101 -26.20 10.75 -2.78
C PHE A 101 -25.92 9.27 -3.09
N LYS A 102 -26.75 8.60 -3.90
CA LYS A 102 -26.46 7.22 -4.33
C LYS A 102 -25.09 7.10 -4.98
N GLY A 103 -24.67 8.11 -5.78
CA GLY A 103 -23.35 8.14 -6.42
C GLY A 103 -22.19 8.05 -5.40
N ILE A 104 -22.19 8.89 -4.36
CA ILE A 104 -21.17 8.87 -3.32
C ILE A 104 -21.29 7.65 -2.40
N PHE A 105 -22.50 7.19 -2.12
CA PHE A 105 -22.76 6.00 -1.29
C PHE A 105 -22.11 4.74 -1.88
N TRP A 106 -22.20 4.53 -3.19
CA TRP A 106 -21.67 3.31 -3.81
C TRP A 106 -20.15 3.19 -3.71
N PHE A 107 -19.39 4.29 -3.76
CA PHE A 107 -17.95 4.25 -3.57
C PHE A 107 -17.58 3.86 -2.13
N GLU A 108 -18.23 4.44 -1.15
CA GLU A 108 -17.97 4.08 0.26
C GLU A 108 -18.45 2.66 0.58
N TYR A 109 -19.61 2.27 0.07
CA TYR A 109 -20.12 0.90 0.21
C TYR A 109 -19.15 -0.13 -0.38
N ALA A 110 -18.68 0.07 -1.60
CA ALA A 110 -17.70 -0.81 -2.26
C ALA A 110 -16.40 -0.91 -1.44
N HIS A 111 -15.91 0.22 -0.92
CA HIS A 111 -14.73 0.26 -0.06
C HIS A 111 -14.94 -0.54 1.23
N ARG A 112 -16.07 -0.35 1.93
CA ARG A 112 -16.40 -1.10 3.14
C ARG A 112 -16.64 -2.60 2.86
N LEU A 113 -17.27 -2.93 1.71
CA LEU A 113 -17.51 -4.32 1.30
C LEU A 113 -16.19 -5.03 1.00
N LEU A 114 -15.29 -4.39 0.25
CA LEU A 114 -13.97 -4.94 -0.07
C LEU A 114 -13.15 -5.16 1.23
N GLY A 115 -13.26 -4.25 2.22
CA GLY A 115 -12.61 -4.44 3.53
C GLY A 115 -13.08 -5.71 4.25
N ARG A 116 -14.39 -5.97 4.24
CA ARG A 116 -14.96 -7.22 4.79
C ARG A 116 -14.48 -8.44 4.01
N LEU A 117 -14.46 -8.34 2.67
CA LEU A 117 -14.01 -9.42 1.80
C LEU A 117 -12.55 -9.79 2.07
N ILE A 118 -11.66 -8.80 2.26
CA ILE A 118 -10.26 -9.05 2.65
C ILE A 118 -10.20 -9.84 3.95
N GLY A 119 -10.98 -9.44 4.96
CA GLY A 119 -11.05 -10.16 6.24
C GLY A 119 -11.47 -11.61 6.07
N VAL A 120 -12.50 -11.89 5.28
CA VAL A 120 -13.02 -13.25 5.00
C VAL A 120 -12.00 -14.06 4.19
N VAL A 121 -11.43 -13.49 3.12
CA VAL A 121 -10.43 -14.15 2.26
C VAL A 121 -9.15 -14.45 3.04
N PHE A 122 -8.82 -13.64 4.05
CA PHE A 122 -7.72 -13.95 4.95
C PHE A 122 -8.10 -15.03 5.97
N LEU A 123 -9.21 -14.87 6.67
CA LEU A 123 -9.59 -15.70 7.83
C LEU A 123 -9.92 -17.15 7.44
N ILE A 124 -10.70 -17.37 6.38
CA ILE A 124 -11.14 -18.72 6.01
C ILE A 124 -9.96 -19.63 5.67
N PRO A 125 -9.03 -19.27 4.76
CA PRO A 125 -7.88 -20.11 4.50
C PRO A 125 -6.92 -20.20 5.69
N PHE A 126 -6.78 -19.14 6.50
CA PHE A 126 -5.98 -19.18 7.73
C PHE A 126 -6.46 -20.29 8.67
N VAL A 127 -7.77 -20.31 8.99
CA VAL A 127 -8.36 -21.35 9.84
C VAL A 127 -8.24 -22.74 9.19
N TYR A 128 -8.53 -22.85 7.90
CA TYR A 128 -8.41 -24.11 7.15
C TYR A 128 -6.99 -24.69 7.23
N PHE A 129 -5.96 -23.92 6.90
CA PHE A 129 -4.58 -24.39 6.94
C PHE A 129 -4.09 -24.64 8.37
N LEU A 130 -4.58 -23.85 9.35
CA LEU A 130 -4.26 -24.06 10.77
C LEU A 130 -4.80 -25.40 11.26
N LEU A 131 -6.09 -25.69 11.01
CA LEU A 131 -6.71 -26.96 11.39
C LEU A 131 -6.08 -28.17 10.69
N ARG A 132 -5.64 -27.99 9.44
CA ARG A 132 -4.92 -29.01 8.66
C ARG A 132 -3.44 -29.13 9.05
N ARG A 133 -2.97 -28.36 10.04
CA ARG A 133 -1.56 -28.34 10.48
C ARG A 133 -0.57 -28.14 9.33
N ARG A 134 -0.97 -27.30 8.33
CA ARG A 134 -0.18 -27.05 7.12
C ARG A 134 0.87 -25.95 7.31
N PHE A 135 0.76 -25.17 8.37
CA PHE A 135 1.73 -24.12 8.67
C PHE A 135 2.97 -24.66 9.36
N GLU A 136 4.12 -24.14 8.96
CA GLU A 136 5.31 -24.25 9.81
C GLU A 136 5.11 -23.43 11.11
N PRO A 137 5.68 -23.89 12.22
CA PRO A 137 5.57 -23.16 13.48
C PRO A 137 6.03 -21.70 13.41
N SER A 138 7.08 -21.42 12.61
CA SER A 138 7.62 -20.06 12.40
C SER A 138 6.70 -19.13 11.60
N LEU A 139 5.76 -19.67 10.83
CA LEU A 139 4.82 -18.90 10.01
C LEU A 139 3.59 -18.44 10.82
N VAL A 140 3.16 -19.24 11.81
CA VAL A 140 1.95 -18.95 12.60
C VAL A 140 1.99 -17.57 13.27
N PRO A 141 3.06 -17.16 13.98
CA PRO A 141 3.14 -15.82 14.56
C PRO A 141 3.03 -14.70 13.52
N LYS A 142 3.62 -14.87 12.33
CA LYS A 142 3.53 -13.89 11.25
C LYS A 142 2.08 -13.72 10.79
N LEU A 143 1.35 -14.83 10.58
CA LEU A 143 -0.05 -14.81 10.13
C LEU A 143 -0.98 -14.25 11.21
N VAL A 144 -0.77 -14.60 12.47
CA VAL A 144 -1.53 -14.03 13.60
C VAL A 144 -1.28 -12.52 13.69
N SER A 145 -0.03 -12.07 13.54
CA SER A 145 0.28 -10.62 13.52
C SER A 145 -0.42 -9.91 12.36
N MET A 146 -0.46 -10.50 11.15
CA MET A 146 -1.18 -9.95 10.00
C MET A 146 -2.67 -9.82 10.28
N PHE A 147 -3.27 -10.82 10.94
CA PHE A 147 -4.68 -10.80 11.32
C PHE A 147 -4.99 -9.69 12.34
N ILE A 148 -4.15 -9.54 13.37
CA ILE A 148 -4.28 -8.48 14.37
C ILE A 148 -4.15 -7.10 13.71
N LEU A 149 -3.12 -6.90 12.86
CA LEU A 149 -2.92 -5.66 12.12
C LEU A 149 -4.10 -5.34 11.18
N GLY A 150 -4.70 -6.38 10.55
CA GLY A 150 -5.92 -6.24 9.77
C GLY A 150 -7.11 -5.77 10.61
N GLY A 151 -7.27 -6.29 11.82
CA GLY A 151 -8.26 -5.81 12.80
C GLY A 151 -8.03 -4.35 13.20
N MET A 152 -6.78 -3.97 13.49
CA MET A 152 -6.40 -2.59 13.80
C MET A 152 -6.67 -1.66 12.61
N GLN A 153 -6.43 -2.12 11.37
CA GLN A 153 -6.74 -1.37 10.15
C GLN A 153 -8.23 -1.04 10.05
N GLY A 154 -9.10 -2.01 10.38
CA GLY A 154 -10.55 -1.81 10.44
C GLY A 154 -10.96 -0.79 11.51
N LEU A 155 -10.40 -0.89 12.72
CA LEU A 155 -10.63 0.05 13.82
C LEU A 155 -10.18 1.47 13.46
N LEU A 156 -9.00 1.61 12.84
CA LEU A 156 -8.47 2.89 12.43
C LEU A 156 -9.34 3.54 11.34
N GLY A 157 -9.84 2.73 10.37
CA GLY A 157 -10.78 3.21 9.37
C GLY A 157 -12.11 3.66 9.97
N TRP A 158 -12.66 2.92 10.94
CA TRP A 158 -13.85 3.33 11.69
C TRP A 158 -13.63 4.64 12.44
N TYR A 159 -12.51 4.76 13.17
CA TYR A 159 -12.19 5.97 13.91
C TYR A 159 -12.03 7.19 12.99
N MET A 160 -11.41 7.00 11.81
CA MET A 160 -11.27 8.04 10.80
C MET A 160 -12.62 8.59 10.32
N VAL A 161 -13.56 7.70 9.98
CA VAL A 161 -14.91 8.10 9.54
C VAL A 161 -15.71 8.72 10.67
N LYS A 162 -15.76 8.09 11.84
CA LYS A 162 -16.52 8.59 12.99
C LYS A 162 -16.13 10.02 13.36
N SER A 163 -14.84 10.33 13.32
CA SER A 163 -14.34 11.65 13.67
C SER A 163 -14.67 12.77 12.66
N GLY A 164 -14.91 12.41 11.39
CA GLY A 164 -15.36 13.36 10.36
C GLY A 164 -16.88 13.60 10.37
N LEU A 165 -17.61 12.82 11.17
CA LEU A 165 -19.07 12.92 11.28
C LEU A 165 -19.55 13.72 12.52
N VAL A 166 -18.63 14.20 13.39
CA VAL A 166 -19.02 14.88 14.64
C VAL A 166 -19.11 16.39 14.45
N ASP A 167 -18.00 17.08 14.20
CA ASP A 167 -17.98 18.55 14.18
C ASP A 167 -17.46 19.13 12.86
N ASP A 168 -16.42 18.52 12.29
CA ASP A 168 -15.76 18.97 11.07
C ASP A 168 -15.80 17.85 10.01
N PRO A 169 -16.42 18.09 8.83
CA PRO A 169 -16.50 17.08 7.76
C PRO A 169 -15.15 16.79 7.09
N HIS A 170 -14.05 17.24 7.66
CA HIS A 170 -12.71 16.96 7.15
C HIS A 170 -12.06 15.78 7.89
N VAL A 171 -11.66 14.78 7.12
CA VAL A 171 -10.83 13.69 7.66
C VAL A 171 -9.42 14.24 7.87
N SER A 172 -8.93 14.18 9.11
CA SER A 172 -7.58 14.63 9.47
C SER A 172 -6.51 13.97 8.59
N GLN A 173 -5.57 14.75 8.09
CA GLN A 173 -4.41 14.27 7.32
C GLN A 173 -3.57 13.25 8.09
N TYR A 174 -3.50 13.37 9.42
CA TYR A 174 -2.80 12.42 10.29
C TYR A 174 -3.47 11.04 10.30
N ARG A 175 -4.81 11.01 10.43
CA ARG A 175 -5.59 9.75 10.43
C ARG A 175 -5.54 9.09 9.07
N LEU A 176 -5.60 9.88 8.00
CA LEU A 176 -5.45 9.38 6.63
C LEU A 176 -4.06 8.77 6.42
N ALA A 177 -2.99 9.46 6.82
CA ALA A 177 -1.63 8.95 6.72
C ALA A 177 -1.42 7.69 7.56
N ALA A 178 -1.95 7.64 8.77
CA ALA A 178 -1.87 6.46 9.63
C ALA A 178 -2.61 5.26 9.03
N HIS A 179 -3.84 5.47 8.52
CA HIS A 179 -4.64 4.41 7.90
C HIS A 179 -3.98 3.88 6.61
N LEU A 180 -3.52 4.76 5.72
CA LEU A 180 -2.80 4.37 4.51
C LEU A 180 -1.46 3.69 4.86
N GLY A 181 -0.71 4.24 5.82
CA GLY A 181 0.59 3.70 6.24
C GLY A 181 0.46 2.29 6.79
N LEU A 182 -0.52 2.03 7.66
CA LEU A 182 -0.78 0.69 8.19
C LEU A 182 -1.18 -0.28 7.08
N ALA A 183 -2.03 0.14 6.11
CA ALA A 183 -2.40 -0.70 4.97
C ALA A 183 -1.17 -1.10 4.13
N ILE A 184 -0.26 -0.16 3.85
CA ILE A 184 0.98 -0.41 3.10
C ILE A 184 1.93 -1.32 3.89
N LEU A 185 2.04 -1.17 5.20
CA LEU A 185 2.87 -2.04 6.05
C LEU A 185 2.32 -3.47 6.08
N ILE A 186 1.01 -3.65 6.19
CA ILE A 186 0.36 -4.97 6.10
C ILE A 186 0.64 -5.59 4.73
N TYR A 187 0.45 -4.82 3.65
CA TYR A 187 0.75 -5.25 2.29
C TYR A 187 2.20 -5.69 2.14
N ALA A 188 3.15 -4.88 2.59
CA ALA A 188 4.58 -5.17 2.51
C ALA A 188 4.96 -6.43 3.31
N PHE A 189 4.39 -6.60 4.50
CA PHE A 189 4.61 -7.77 5.34
C PHE A 189 4.07 -9.05 4.69
N MET A 190 2.85 -9.01 4.12
CA MET A 190 2.27 -10.16 3.39
C MET A 190 3.08 -10.50 2.14
N LEU A 191 3.43 -9.48 1.33
CA LEU A 191 4.22 -9.66 0.12
C LEU A 191 5.58 -10.30 0.42
N TRP A 192 6.29 -9.77 1.43
CA TRP A 192 7.58 -10.31 1.85
C TRP A 192 7.47 -11.78 2.27
N THR A 193 6.47 -12.09 3.11
CA THR A 193 6.22 -13.46 3.58
C THR A 193 5.87 -14.40 2.43
N ALA A 194 5.07 -13.95 1.46
CA ALA A 194 4.74 -14.74 0.26
C ALA A 194 6.00 -15.03 -0.58
N LEU A 195 6.87 -14.03 -0.77
CA LEU A 195 8.14 -14.21 -1.46
C LEU A 195 9.07 -15.20 -0.73
N GLU A 196 9.14 -15.13 0.61
CA GLU A 196 9.90 -16.11 1.42
C GLU A 196 9.41 -17.53 1.19
N ILE A 197 8.09 -17.75 1.18
CA ILE A 197 7.49 -19.08 0.97
C ILE A 197 7.77 -19.59 -0.45
N LEU A 198 7.58 -18.73 -1.47
CA LEU A 198 7.77 -19.13 -2.89
C LEU A 198 9.22 -19.53 -3.20
N HIS A 199 10.17 -18.88 -2.55
CA HIS A 199 11.58 -19.09 -2.88
C HIS A 199 12.34 -19.94 -1.84
N ARG A 200 11.66 -20.50 -0.87
CA ARG A 200 12.26 -21.29 0.22
C ARG A 200 13.17 -22.44 -0.26
N ALA A 201 12.73 -23.16 -1.33
CA ALA A 201 13.51 -24.27 -1.89
C ALA A 201 14.83 -23.84 -2.53
N GLN A 202 14.96 -22.58 -2.89
CA GLN A 202 16.13 -22.07 -3.61
C GLN A 202 17.12 -21.36 -2.66
N SER A 203 16.81 -21.30 -1.35
CA SER A 203 17.59 -20.61 -0.33
C SER A 203 18.55 -21.53 0.42
N ALA A 204 19.15 -22.52 -0.26
CA ALA A 204 20.09 -23.45 0.35
C ALA A 204 21.50 -22.84 0.33
N GLY A 205 21.89 -22.19 1.42
CA GLY A 205 23.27 -21.80 1.74
C GLY A 205 23.38 -20.40 2.36
N PRO A 206 24.33 -20.17 3.28
CA PRO A 206 24.67 -18.82 3.75
C PRO A 206 25.45 -18.11 2.65
N GLY A 207 24.75 -17.47 1.72
CA GLY A 207 25.35 -16.60 0.72
C GLY A 207 25.68 -15.22 1.31
N ALA A 208 26.76 -14.58 0.84
CA ALA A 208 27.05 -13.21 1.18
C ALA A 208 25.96 -12.29 0.66
N ARG A 209 25.46 -11.37 1.48
CA ARG A 209 24.47 -10.36 1.04
C ARG A 209 25.03 -9.57 -0.13
N SER A 210 24.24 -9.43 -1.20
CA SER A 210 24.59 -8.55 -2.31
C SER A 210 24.86 -7.12 -1.83
N ARG A 211 25.83 -6.44 -2.44
CA ARG A 211 26.12 -5.02 -2.18
C ARG A 211 24.89 -4.12 -2.43
N LEU A 212 23.90 -4.63 -3.14
CA LEU A 212 22.64 -3.93 -3.42
C LEU A 212 21.57 -4.11 -2.33
N ALA A 213 21.73 -5.04 -1.39
CA ALA A 213 20.70 -5.36 -0.39
C ALA A 213 20.36 -4.16 0.53
N SER A 214 21.36 -3.40 0.98
CA SER A 214 21.14 -2.21 1.81
C SER A 214 20.57 -1.03 0.98
N PRO A 215 21.14 -0.66 -0.18
CA PRO A 215 20.57 0.40 -1.03
C PRO A 215 19.12 0.16 -1.43
N THR A 216 18.77 -1.05 -1.85
CA THR A 216 17.38 -1.38 -2.26
C THR A 216 16.39 -1.29 -1.09
N THR A 217 16.82 -1.67 0.11
CA THR A 217 15.99 -1.54 1.31
C THR A 217 15.80 -0.07 1.71
N ILE A 218 16.87 0.72 1.67
CA ILE A 218 16.78 2.16 1.96
C ILE A 218 15.83 2.84 0.98
N LEU A 219 15.89 2.50 -0.30
CA LEU A 219 14.99 3.04 -1.31
C LEU A 219 13.53 2.59 -1.09
N ALA A 220 13.28 1.35 -0.64
CA ALA A 220 11.93 0.92 -0.30
C ALA A 220 11.36 1.74 0.87
N VAL A 221 12.17 2.05 1.87
CA VAL A 221 11.80 2.96 2.97
C VAL A 221 11.58 4.38 2.45
N ALA A 222 12.44 4.89 1.55
CA ALA A 222 12.27 6.22 0.96
C ALA A 222 10.96 6.32 0.14
N VAL A 223 10.61 5.29 -0.64
CA VAL A 223 9.32 5.21 -1.33
C VAL A 223 8.17 5.25 -0.33
N PHE A 224 8.23 4.46 0.75
CA PHE A 224 7.22 4.48 1.80
C PHE A 224 7.06 5.87 2.43
N ILE A 225 8.16 6.55 2.79
CA ILE A 225 8.14 7.91 3.35
C ILE A 225 7.53 8.89 2.33
N THR A 226 7.87 8.76 1.04
CA THR A 226 7.29 9.58 -0.03
C THR A 226 5.78 9.32 -0.16
N MET A 227 5.32 8.08 -0.03
CA MET A 227 3.88 7.77 -0.02
C MET A 227 3.19 8.40 1.19
N MET A 228 3.82 8.41 2.36
CA MET A 228 3.27 9.08 3.55
C MET A 228 3.17 10.59 3.35
N SER A 229 4.19 11.23 2.79
CA SER A 229 4.12 12.66 2.44
C SER A 229 3.01 12.95 1.43
N GLY A 230 2.74 12.04 0.48
CA GLY A 230 1.61 12.10 -0.44
C GLY A 230 0.25 11.99 0.27
N ALA A 231 0.15 11.22 1.36
CA ALA A 231 -1.06 11.17 2.18
C ALA A 231 -1.35 12.52 2.86
N PHE A 232 -0.33 13.25 3.31
CA PHE A 232 -0.49 14.62 3.82
C PHE A 232 -0.92 15.59 2.71
N VAL A 233 -0.31 15.53 1.52
CA VAL A 233 -0.76 16.31 0.34
C VAL A 233 -2.23 16.04 0.05
N ALA A 234 -2.62 14.77 0.05
CA ALA A 234 -4.00 14.37 -0.14
C ALA A 234 -4.89 14.87 1.01
N GLY A 235 -4.50 14.70 2.28
CA GLY A 235 -5.24 15.12 3.47
C GLY A 235 -5.58 16.62 3.47
N LEU A 236 -4.62 17.45 3.17
CA LEU A 236 -4.75 18.90 3.12
C LEU A 236 -5.29 19.44 1.79
N LYS A 237 -5.62 18.58 0.81
CA LYS A 237 -5.96 18.98 -0.57
C LYS A 237 -4.87 19.88 -1.20
N ALA A 238 -3.62 19.74 -0.76
CA ALA A 238 -2.50 20.58 -1.16
C ALA A 238 -2.18 20.49 -2.67
N GLY A 239 -2.59 19.39 -3.34
CA GLY A 239 -2.41 19.21 -4.79
C GLY A 239 -3.13 20.25 -5.66
N PHE A 240 -4.07 21.03 -5.11
CA PHE A 240 -4.79 22.08 -5.83
C PHE A 240 -4.15 23.46 -5.72
N THR A 241 -3.13 23.64 -4.85
CA THR A 241 -2.58 24.97 -4.53
C THR A 241 -1.58 25.47 -5.56
N TYR A 242 -0.57 24.65 -5.91
CA TYR A 242 0.44 24.99 -6.91
C TYR A 242 0.43 23.95 -8.03
N ASN A 243 -0.09 24.33 -9.19
CA ASN A 243 -0.29 23.42 -10.33
C ASN A 243 0.74 23.66 -11.47
N THR A 244 1.95 24.12 -11.13
CA THR A 244 3.08 24.29 -12.03
C THR A 244 4.22 23.36 -11.63
N PHE A 245 5.07 22.96 -12.60
CA PHE A 245 6.25 22.14 -12.37
C PHE A 245 7.37 22.58 -13.34
N PRO A 246 8.65 22.63 -12.92
CA PRO A 246 9.17 22.30 -11.57
C PRO A 246 8.93 23.40 -10.53
N LEU A 247 8.65 24.62 -10.93
CA LEU A 247 8.50 25.77 -10.05
C LEU A 247 7.13 25.78 -9.33
N MET A 248 7.08 26.40 -8.16
CA MET A 248 5.88 26.69 -7.39
C MET A 248 5.63 28.21 -7.40
N ALA A 249 4.59 28.65 -8.14
CA ALA A 249 4.32 30.08 -8.38
C ALA A 249 5.57 30.87 -8.89
N GLY A 250 6.33 30.26 -9.80
CA GLY A 250 7.52 30.87 -10.39
C GLY A 250 8.80 30.77 -9.56
N LYS A 251 8.76 30.20 -8.33
CA LYS A 251 9.90 30.05 -7.42
C LYS A 251 10.29 28.58 -7.24
N LEU A 252 11.58 28.31 -7.03
CA LEU A 252 12.05 26.98 -6.62
C LEU A 252 11.63 26.66 -5.20
N VAL A 253 11.77 27.61 -4.30
CA VAL A 253 11.30 27.54 -2.91
C VAL A 253 10.17 28.57 -2.77
N PRO A 254 8.92 28.14 -2.54
CA PRO A 254 7.78 29.04 -2.46
C PRO A 254 7.78 29.86 -1.15
N ASP A 255 7.10 31.01 -1.17
CA ASP A 255 6.89 31.81 0.03
C ASP A 255 5.87 31.13 0.97
N GLY A 256 5.87 31.53 2.23
CA GLY A 256 4.87 31.09 3.22
C GLY A 256 5.08 29.69 3.78
N MET A 257 6.25 29.08 3.53
CA MET A 257 6.56 27.73 4.04
C MET A 257 6.60 27.61 5.56
N TRP A 258 6.79 28.73 6.27
CA TRP A 258 7.03 28.73 7.72
C TRP A 258 5.99 29.58 8.47
N SER A 259 4.74 29.58 7.99
CA SER A 259 3.65 30.41 8.54
C SER A 259 2.97 29.80 9.78
N VAL A 260 3.23 28.53 10.08
CA VAL A 260 2.62 27.81 11.21
C VAL A 260 3.62 27.69 12.36
N SER A 261 3.19 27.92 13.59
CA SER A 261 4.00 27.77 14.81
C SER A 261 3.44 26.61 15.66
N PRO A 262 4.29 25.78 16.25
CA PRO A 262 5.75 25.71 16.14
C PRO A 262 6.22 25.23 14.77
N ALA A 263 7.46 25.57 14.39
CA ALA A 263 8.00 25.40 13.03
C ALA A 263 7.86 24.00 12.44
N TYR A 264 7.98 22.91 13.24
CA TYR A 264 7.86 21.54 12.76
C TYR A 264 6.45 21.20 12.23
N LEU A 265 5.40 21.88 12.67
CA LEU A 265 4.02 21.67 12.19
C LEU A 265 3.86 22.05 10.73
N ASN A 266 4.74 22.90 10.17
CA ASN A 266 4.66 23.25 8.76
C ASN A 266 4.80 22.00 7.84
N PHE A 267 5.55 20.99 8.23
CA PHE A 267 5.68 19.75 7.46
C PHE A 267 4.39 18.90 7.42
N PHE A 268 3.40 19.20 8.26
CA PHE A 268 2.18 18.41 8.43
C PHE A 268 0.89 19.19 8.24
N GLU A 269 0.91 20.52 8.42
CA GLU A 269 -0.27 21.38 8.46
C GLU A 269 -0.22 22.53 7.47
N ASN A 270 0.98 22.98 7.06
CA ASN A 270 1.13 24.02 6.06
C ASN A 270 1.03 23.45 4.66
N VAL A 271 0.00 23.80 3.91
CA VAL A 271 -0.30 23.33 2.57
C VAL A 271 0.89 23.52 1.62
N THR A 272 1.57 24.67 1.69
CA THR A 272 2.74 24.99 0.86
C THR A 272 3.91 24.07 1.17
N THR A 273 4.27 23.95 2.46
CA THR A 273 5.40 23.11 2.90
C THR A 273 5.15 21.63 2.63
N VAL A 274 3.93 21.16 2.89
CA VAL A 274 3.55 19.76 2.63
C VAL A 274 3.68 19.42 1.14
N GLN A 275 3.20 20.30 0.25
CA GLN A 275 3.33 20.04 -1.19
C GLN A 275 4.80 20.12 -1.65
N PHE A 276 5.56 21.12 -1.16
CA PHE A 276 6.98 21.25 -1.46
C PHE A 276 7.78 20.02 -0.99
N THR A 277 7.58 19.61 0.27
CA THR A 277 8.26 18.46 0.85
C THR A 277 7.98 17.17 0.05
N HIS A 278 6.72 16.95 -0.35
CA HIS A 278 6.37 15.79 -1.18
C HIS A 278 7.12 15.82 -2.52
N ARG A 279 7.18 16.97 -3.21
CA ARG A 279 7.92 17.09 -4.48
C ARG A 279 9.41 16.81 -4.30
N VAL A 280 10.03 17.36 -3.25
CA VAL A 280 11.46 17.15 -2.96
C VAL A 280 11.73 15.67 -2.67
N LEU A 281 10.94 15.03 -1.82
CA LEU A 281 11.07 13.59 -1.50
C LEU A 281 10.87 12.73 -2.74
N ALA A 282 9.86 13.03 -3.57
CA ALA A 282 9.57 12.29 -4.80
C ALA A 282 10.73 12.39 -5.80
N MET A 283 11.26 13.59 -6.04
CA MET A 283 12.39 13.79 -6.96
C MET A 283 13.69 13.20 -6.41
N ALA A 284 13.97 13.34 -5.11
CA ALA A 284 15.14 12.73 -4.47
C ALA A 284 15.07 11.18 -4.57
N THR A 285 13.93 10.59 -4.28
CA THR A 285 13.71 9.14 -4.40
C THR A 285 13.86 8.68 -5.86
N PHE A 286 13.30 9.41 -6.81
CA PHE A 286 13.44 9.13 -8.24
C PHE A 286 14.90 9.12 -8.68
N PHE A 287 15.64 10.20 -8.41
CA PHE A 287 17.05 10.28 -8.79
C PHE A 287 17.90 9.22 -8.10
N ALA A 288 17.61 8.89 -6.85
CA ALA A 288 18.30 7.81 -6.13
C ALA A 288 18.04 6.43 -6.76
N ILE A 289 16.79 6.14 -7.21
CA ILE A 289 16.47 4.92 -7.96
C ILE A 289 17.22 4.88 -9.30
N ILE A 290 17.24 5.98 -10.04
CA ILE A 290 17.95 6.07 -11.32
C ILE A 290 19.46 5.93 -11.13
N ALA A 291 20.04 6.55 -10.09
CA ALA A 291 21.45 6.38 -9.74
C ALA A 291 21.79 4.91 -9.41
N LEU A 292 20.93 4.25 -8.61
CA LEU A 292 21.07 2.81 -8.34
C LEU A 292 21.04 1.99 -9.63
N TRP A 293 20.11 2.29 -10.54
CA TRP A 293 19.99 1.59 -11.83
C TRP A 293 21.25 1.77 -12.67
N PHE A 294 21.78 3.00 -12.79
CA PHE A 294 23.02 3.27 -13.54
C PHE A 294 24.23 2.56 -12.94
N GLY A 295 24.37 2.54 -11.61
CA GLY A 295 25.47 1.87 -10.93
C GLY A 295 25.37 0.34 -11.03
N ALA A 296 24.17 -0.19 -10.77
CA ALA A 296 23.97 -1.63 -10.67
C ALA A 296 23.94 -2.35 -12.04
N ARG A 297 23.51 -1.70 -13.14
CA ARG A 297 23.40 -2.35 -14.46
C ARG A 297 24.72 -2.89 -15.00
N ARG A 298 25.86 -2.38 -14.51
CA ARG A 298 27.21 -2.83 -14.88
C ARG A 298 27.77 -3.92 -13.95
N MET A 299 27.01 -4.31 -12.92
CA MET A 299 27.39 -5.37 -11.99
C MET A 299 27.01 -6.74 -12.54
N GLY A 300 27.63 -7.80 -12.03
CA GLY A 300 27.30 -9.18 -12.35
C GLY A 300 25.98 -9.62 -11.68
N LEU A 301 24.84 -9.11 -12.19
CA LEU A 301 23.51 -9.42 -11.67
C LEU A 301 22.95 -10.70 -12.27
N THR A 302 22.19 -11.46 -11.47
CA THR A 302 21.37 -12.57 -11.96
C THR A 302 20.29 -12.05 -12.92
N ARG A 303 19.70 -12.92 -13.74
CA ARG A 303 18.60 -12.57 -14.65
C ARG A 303 17.40 -11.97 -13.87
N SER A 304 17.06 -12.56 -12.72
CA SER A 304 15.98 -12.08 -11.88
C SER A 304 16.26 -10.68 -11.31
N GLN A 305 17.44 -10.47 -10.72
CA GLN A 305 17.84 -9.15 -10.20
C GLN A 305 17.84 -8.07 -11.28
N ARG A 306 18.31 -8.40 -12.50
CA ARG A 306 18.32 -7.48 -13.63
C ARG A 306 16.91 -7.10 -14.06
N LEU A 307 15.98 -8.08 -14.11
CA LEU A 307 14.58 -7.83 -14.44
C LEU A 307 13.93 -6.88 -13.42
N TRP A 308 14.07 -7.17 -12.11
CA TRP A 308 13.53 -6.33 -11.06
C TRP A 308 14.15 -4.92 -11.04
N LEU A 309 15.45 -4.82 -11.34
CA LEU A 309 16.14 -3.52 -11.44
C LEU A 309 15.57 -2.65 -12.57
N HIS A 310 15.37 -3.23 -13.77
CA HIS A 310 14.77 -2.51 -14.90
C HIS A 310 13.30 -2.17 -14.63
N ALA A 311 12.53 -3.10 -14.05
CA ALA A 311 11.14 -2.85 -13.67
C ALA A 311 11.03 -1.71 -12.64
N THR A 312 11.94 -1.64 -11.67
CA THR A 312 11.98 -0.56 -10.67
C THR A 312 12.27 0.80 -11.33
N ALA A 313 13.26 0.87 -12.23
CA ALA A 313 13.57 2.11 -12.94
C ALA A 313 12.41 2.57 -13.83
N LEU A 314 11.80 1.65 -14.58
CA LEU A 314 10.62 1.95 -15.41
C LEU A 314 9.45 2.44 -14.56
N ALA A 315 9.13 1.74 -13.46
CA ALA A 315 8.07 2.13 -12.56
C ALA A 315 8.32 3.52 -11.95
N ALA A 316 9.57 3.86 -11.61
CA ALA A 316 9.92 5.19 -11.10
C ALA A 316 9.69 6.29 -12.14
N VAL A 317 10.05 6.05 -13.41
CA VAL A 317 9.80 7.00 -14.51
C VAL A 317 8.31 7.23 -14.71
N VAL A 318 7.53 6.14 -14.78
CA VAL A 318 6.06 6.21 -14.92
C VAL A 318 5.45 6.93 -13.71
N GLN A 319 5.91 6.63 -12.49
CA GLN A 319 5.38 7.25 -11.28
C GLN A 319 5.59 8.75 -11.24
N VAL A 320 6.77 9.24 -11.62
CA VAL A 320 7.05 10.68 -11.69
C VAL A 320 6.21 11.34 -12.79
N ALA A 321 6.10 10.72 -13.96
CA ALA A 321 5.24 11.22 -15.04
C ALA A 321 3.77 11.34 -14.58
N LEU A 322 3.23 10.32 -13.92
CA LEU A 322 1.88 10.35 -13.34
C LEU A 322 1.73 11.45 -12.29
N GLY A 323 2.74 11.63 -11.42
CA GLY A 323 2.70 12.68 -10.39
C GLY A 323 2.69 14.09 -10.99
N ILE A 324 3.57 14.36 -11.95
CA ILE A 324 3.63 15.65 -12.65
C ILE A 324 2.32 15.90 -13.41
N SER A 325 1.82 14.92 -14.15
CA SER A 325 0.56 15.03 -14.89
C SER A 325 -0.63 15.28 -13.96
N THR A 326 -0.72 14.54 -12.85
CA THR A 326 -1.76 14.75 -11.82
C THR A 326 -1.75 16.18 -11.32
N LEU A 327 -0.57 16.71 -11.04
CA LEU A 327 -0.40 18.05 -10.49
C LEU A 327 -0.77 19.13 -11.51
N VAL A 328 -0.16 19.10 -12.71
CA VAL A 328 -0.31 20.14 -13.74
C VAL A 328 -1.75 20.18 -14.27
N LEU A 329 -2.44 19.05 -14.34
CA LEU A 329 -3.84 18.94 -14.77
C LEU A 329 -4.84 19.16 -13.63
N ARG A 330 -4.42 19.67 -12.47
CA ARG A 330 -5.27 20.00 -11.32
C ARG A 330 -6.02 18.80 -10.73
N VAL A 331 -5.29 17.70 -10.55
CA VAL A 331 -5.72 16.50 -9.81
C VAL A 331 -6.98 15.84 -10.41
N PRO A 332 -7.00 15.47 -11.71
CA PRO A 332 -8.08 14.65 -12.24
C PRO A 332 -8.17 13.32 -11.48
N ILE A 333 -9.37 12.86 -11.15
CA ILE A 333 -9.60 11.65 -10.33
C ILE A 333 -8.88 10.44 -10.91
N SER A 334 -8.96 10.22 -12.22
CA SER A 334 -8.30 9.11 -12.91
C SER A 334 -6.78 9.13 -12.76
N LEU A 335 -6.14 10.30 -12.99
CA LEU A 335 -4.69 10.43 -12.87
C LEU A 335 -4.23 10.33 -11.41
N ALA A 336 -4.98 10.90 -10.47
CA ALA A 336 -4.67 10.79 -9.04
C ALA A 336 -4.77 9.33 -8.56
N ALA A 337 -5.79 8.60 -9.01
CA ALA A 337 -5.95 7.16 -8.72
C ALA A 337 -4.81 6.34 -9.36
N LEU A 338 -4.43 6.63 -10.62
CA LEU A 338 -3.30 5.99 -11.29
C LEU A 338 -1.96 6.32 -10.61
N HIS A 339 -1.76 7.55 -10.15
CA HIS A 339 -0.57 7.95 -9.39
C HIS A 339 -0.46 7.18 -8.06
N GLN A 340 -1.57 6.99 -7.36
CA GLN A 340 -1.62 6.17 -6.15
C GLN A 340 -1.35 4.69 -6.43
N ALA A 341 -1.95 4.13 -7.49
CA ALA A 341 -1.70 2.76 -7.93
C ALA A 341 -0.23 2.57 -8.37
N GLY A 342 0.32 3.52 -9.11
CA GLY A 342 1.72 3.52 -9.56
C GLY A 342 2.70 3.52 -8.38
N ALA A 343 2.41 4.25 -7.30
CA ALA A 343 3.23 4.22 -6.08
C ALA A 343 3.25 2.82 -5.43
N MET A 344 2.10 2.14 -5.40
CA MET A 344 2.02 0.74 -4.92
C MET A 344 2.79 -0.23 -5.84
N VAL A 345 2.71 -0.04 -7.17
CA VAL A 345 3.50 -0.83 -8.14
C VAL A 345 4.99 -0.60 -7.92
N LEU A 346 5.42 0.67 -7.79
CA LEU A 346 6.83 1.01 -7.54
C LEU A 346 7.34 0.35 -6.25
N LEU A 347 6.58 0.42 -5.17
CA LEU A 347 6.92 -0.26 -3.92
C LEU A 347 7.02 -1.77 -4.11
N THR A 348 6.07 -2.38 -4.83
CA THR A 348 6.04 -3.83 -5.08
C THR A 348 7.28 -4.31 -5.83
N VAL A 349 7.63 -3.64 -6.95
CA VAL A 349 8.78 -4.04 -7.75
C VAL A 349 10.11 -3.79 -7.01
N LEU A 350 10.18 -2.72 -6.24
CA LEU A 350 11.35 -2.42 -5.42
C LEU A 350 11.50 -3.42 -4.25
N MET A 351 10.40 -3.87 -3.65
CA MET A 351 10.42 -4.95 -2.66
C MET A 351 10.87 -6.28 -3.28
N GLY A 352 10.43 -6.59 -4.50
CA GLY A 352 10.93 -7.73 -5.27
C GLY A 352 12.44 -7.67 -5.49
N LEU A 353 12.95 -6.49 -5.89
CA LEU A 353 14.40 -6.27 -6.03
C LEU A 353 15.12 -6.40 -4.68
N ALA A 354 14.59 -5.81 -3.62
CA ALA A 354 15.18 -5.90 -2.27
C ALA A 354 15.20 -7.34 -1.75
N TYR A 355 14.17 -8.11 -2.04
CA TYR A 355 14.12 -9.54 -1.71
C TYR A 355 15.19 -10.32 -2.46
N GLU A 356 15.26 -10.18 -3.80
CA GLU A 356 16.23 -10.87 -4.66
C GLU A 356 17.69 -10.50 -4.32
N THR A 357 17.95 -9.26 -3.96
CA THR A 357 19.31 -8.82 -3.56
C THR A 357 19.73 -9.29 -2.17
N ARG A 358 18.78 -9.55 -1.27
CA ARG A 358 19.07 -10.14 0.05
C ARG A 358 19.25 -11.65 -0.01
N ARG A 359 18.56 -12.29 -0.97
CA ARG A 359 18.59 -13.74 -1.15
C ARG A 359 19.79 -14.22 -1.95
N ALA A 360 20.36 -13.37 -2.81
CA ALA A 360 21.46 -13.79 -3.66
C ALA A 360 22.64 -14.23 -2.78
N ASP A 361 23.12 -15.42 -3.01
CA ASP A 361 24.46 -15.69 -3.48
C ASP A 361 25.01 -17.06 -3.16
N GLY A 362 24.20 -18.08 -3.36
CA GLY A 362 24.75 -19.41 -3.59
C GLY A 362 25.28 -19.63 -5.02
N HIS A 363 25.16 -18.66 -5.95
CA HIS A 363 25.34 -18.92 -7.39
C HIS A 363 26.34 -18.02 -8.15
N ILE A 364 27.12 -17.16 -7.51
CA ILE A 364 28.09 -16.29 -8.24
C ILE A 364 29.51 -16.93 -8.37
N LEU A 365 29.75 -18.09 -7.81
CA LEU A 365 31.03 -18.79 -7.98
C LEU A 365 30.81 -20.19 -8.58
N ARG A 366 30.48 -20.26 -9.87
CA ARG A 366 30.87 -21.36 -10.78
C ARG A 366 30.93 -20.86 -12.22
#